data_bd532230511a249e8d3c9b0d8d97598c
#
_entry.id   bd532230511a249e8d3c9b0d8d97598c
#
_cell.length_a   1.000
_cell.length_b   1.000
_cell.length_c   1.000
_cell.angle_alpha   90.00
_cell.angle_beta   90.00
_cell.angle_gamma   90.00
#
_symmetry.space_group_name_H-M   'P 1'
#
loop_
_entity.id
_entity.type
_entity.pdbx_description
1 polymer ?
#
loop_
_entity_poly.entity_id
_entity_poly.type
_entity_poly.pdbx_seq_one_letter_code
_entity_poly.pdbx_strand_id
1 'polypeptide(L)'
;ADKNFNRLRERYNEVITVPASADSELTLRRAEQRDLIKYSPGSEQFDIVKPEDLNDKQTNALNFIKQDIMGEYMRTGVQFAINVTVFKLLKMNAVYPVAIEDTLSDKKGHILPDLILLKAGATVKDLANEIHTGLSKGLLHAKDLRYNLRLPTHYQLRDRDVISLVSATKKASG
;
A
#
# COMPACT_ATOMS: atom_id res chain seq x y z
N ALA A 1 20.65 -6.47 -19.18
CA ALA A 1 19.74 -6.86 -18.10
C ALA A 1 18.74 -7.93 -18.58
N ASP A 2 18.12 -7.77 -19.76
CA ASP A 2 17.02 -8.59 -20.25
C ASP A 2 17.34 -10.03 -20.52
N LYS A 3 18.49 -10.31 -21.13
CA LYS A 3 18.94 -11.68 -21.37
C LYS A 3 19.05 -12.48 -20.07
N ASN A 4 19.53 -11.84 -19.00
CA ASN A 4 19.66 -12.48 -17.70
C ASN A 4 18.31 -12.67 -17.03
N PHE A 5 17.44 -11.67 -17.09
CA PHE A 5 16.07 -11.76 -16.54
C PHE A 5 15.27 -12.85 -17.24
N ASN A 6 15.25 -12.87 -18.58
CA ASN A 6 14.54 -13.89 -19.35
C ASN A 6 15.08 -15.30 -19.07
N ARG A 7 16.40 -15.47 -18.99
CA ARG A 7 17.02 -16.76 -18.64
C ARG A 7 16.65 -17.23 -17.22
N LEU A 8 16.57 -16.31 -16.26
CA LEU A 8 16.14 -16.64 -14.89
C LEU A 8 14.68 -17.05 -14.86
N ARG A 9 13.81 -16.32 -15.57
CA ARG A 9 12.38 -16.61 -15.65
C ARG A 9 12.11 -17.95 -16.34
N GLU A 10 12.84 -18.28 -17.38
CA GLU A 10 12.75 -19.59 -18.05
C GLU A 10 13.25 -20.73 -17.16
N ARG A 11 14.37 -20.52 -16.48
CA ARG A 11 14.96 -21.54 -15.59
C ARG A 11 14.13 -21.80 -14.34
N TYR A 12 13.44 -20.80 -13.84
CA TYR A 12 12.64 -20.85 -12.61
C TYR A 12 11.18 -20.47 -12.89
N ASN A 13 10.58 -21.16 -13.87
CA ASN A 13 9.22 -20.86 -14.35
C ASN A 13 8.12 -21.05 -13.29
N GLU A 14 8.37 -21.84 -12.25
CA GLU A 14 7.45 -22.04 -11.12
C GLU A 14 7.56 -20.93 -10.06
N VAL A 15 8.57 -20.07 -10.15
CA VAL A 15 8.83 -18.98 -9.20
C VAL A 15 8.45 -17.65 -9.84
N ILE A 16 7.73 -16.80 -9.09
CA ILE A 16 7.41 -15.45 -9.56
C ILE A 16 8.70 -14.62 -9.53
N THR A 17 9.17 -14.25 -10.72
CA THR A 17 10.35 -13.41 -10.90
C THR A 17 9.90 -11.99 -11.28
N VAL A 18 10.34 -10.99 -10.52
CA VAL A 18 9.99 -9.57 -10.73
C VAL A 18 11.28 -8.78 -10.98
N PRO A 19 11.42 -8.10 -12.14
CA PRO A 19 12.52 -7.18 -12.34
C PRO A 19 12.30 -5.94 -11.49
N ALA A 20 13.34 -5.49 -10.78
CA ALA A 20 13.27 -4.30 -9.94
C ALA A 20 14.59 -3.52 -9.96
N SER A 21 14.49 -2.20 -10.04
CA SER A 21 15.59 -1.25 -9.91
C SER A 21 15.41 -0.42 -8.65
N ALA A 22 16.05 -0.87 -7.56
CA ALA A 22 15.97 -0.18 -6.27
C ALA A 22 16.63 1.21 -6.30
N ASP A 23 17.71 1.37 -7.07
CA ASP A 23 18.41 2.65 -7.22
C ASP A 23 17.54 3.67 -7.98
N SER A 24 16.84 3.24 -9.03
CA SER A 24 15.88 4.09 -9.74
C SER A 24 14.72 4.53 -8.85
N GLU A 25 14.14 3.59 -8.08
CA GLU A 25 13.09 3.92 -7.11
C GLU A 25 13.56 4.92 -6.07
N LEU A 26 14.76 4.72 -5.50
CA LEU A 26 15.35 5.62 -4.52
C LEU A 26 15.62 7.01 -5.11
N THR A 27 16.09 7.06 -6.35
CA THR A 27 16.34 8.32 -7.07
C THR A 27 15.05 9.10 -7.28
N LEU A 28 13.99 8.45 -7.75
CA LEU A 28 12.67 9.09 -7.93
C LEU A 28 12.11 9.59 -6.60
N ARG A 29 12.15 8.78 -5.54
CA ARG A 29 11.66 9.20 -4.22
C ARG A 29 12.42 10.39 -3.65
N ARG A 30 13.76 10.43 -3.81
CA ARG A 30 14.57 11.57 -3.37
C ARG A 30 14.31 12.84 -4.18
N ALA A 31 14.03 12.71 -5.47
CA ALA A 31 13.67 13.84 -6.32
C ALA A 31 12.27 14.38 -5.97
N GLU A 32 11.33 13.49 -5.70
CA GLU A 32 9.97 13.83 -5.24
C GLU A 32 9.99 14.55 -3.88
N GLN A 33 10.73 14.02 -2.88
CA GLN A 33 10.89 14.67 -1.57
C GLN A 33 11.48 16.09 -1.62
N ARG A 34 12.13 16.44 -2.73
CA ARG A 34 12.68 17.79 -2.98
C ARG A 34 11.79 18.63 -3.88
N ASP A 35 10.58 18.18 -4.16
CA ASP A 35 9.62 18.81 -5.07
C ASP A 35 10.19 19.07 -6.49
N LEU A 36 11.16 18.28 -6.95
CA LEU A 36 11.75 18.38 -8.29
C LEU A 36 10.89 17.67 -9.33
N ILE A 37 10.23 16.59 -8.91
CA ILE A 37 9.34 15.78 -9.74
C ILE A 37 8.04 15.48 -8.98
N LYS A 38 7.01 15.09 -9.72
CA LYS A 38 5.80 14.49 -9.18
C LYS A 38 5.82 12.99 -9.48
N TYR A 39 5.95 12.17 -8.43
CA TYR A 39 6.03 10.72 -8.52
C TYR A 39 5.28 10.05 -7.39
N SER A 40 4.53 9.00 -7.69
CA SER A 40 3.96 8.09 -6.69
C SER A 40 4.58 6.70 -6.84
N PRO A 41 5.01 6.05 -5.75
CA PRO A 41 5.61 4.71 -5.81
C PRO A 41 4.74 3.72 -6.57
N GLY A 42 5.36 3.03 -7.54
CA GLY A 42 4.66 2.08 -8.41
C GLY A 42 3.98 2.68 -9.64
N SER A 43 4.01 4.00 -9.82
CA SER A 43 3.53 4.64 -11.05
C SER A 43 4.36 4.23 -12.27
N GLU A 44 3.73 4.28 -13.44
CA GLU A 44 4.35 4.00 -14.73
C GLU A 44 5.06 5.23 -15.33
N GLN A 45 4.88 6.39 -14.70
CA GLN A 45 5.46 7.66 -15.15
C GLN A 45 5.68 8.61 -13.99
N PHE A 46 6.47 9.63 -14.23
CA PHE A 46 6.67 10.79 -13.36
C PHE A 46 6.78 12.05 -14.21
N ASP A 47 6.48 13.19 -13.61
CA ASP A 47 6.58 14.50 -14.24
C ASP A 47 7.68 15.33 -13.59
N ILE A 48 8.51 15.98 -14.38
CA ILE A 48 9.50 16.95 -13.89
C ILE A 48 8.76 18.28 -13.65
N VAL A 49 8.79 18.77 -12.41
CA VAL A 49 8.07 19.99 -11.99
C VAL A 49 8.98 21.21 -12.02
N LYS A 50 10.26 21.04 -11.66
CA LYS A 50 11.25 22.11 -11.58
C LYS A 50 12.50 21.76 -12.39
N PRO A 51 12.43 21.83 -13.73
CA PRO A 51 13.59 21.49 -14.58
C PRO A 51 14.78 22.44 -14.35
N GLU A 52 14.53 23.69 -13.97
CA GLU A 52 15.55 24.72 -13.68
C GLU A 52 16.38 24.40 -12.44
N ASP A 53 15.86 23.64 -11.49
CA ASP A 53 16.57 23.26 -10.26
C ASP A 53 17.38 21.95 -10.42
N LEU A 54 17.31 21.33 -11.61
CA LEU A 54 18.05 20.09 -11.91
C LEU A 54 19.41 20.41 -12.54
N ASN A 55 20.46 19.79 -12.00
CA ASN A 55 21.76 19.79 -12.69
C ASN A 55 21.81 18.69 -13.77
N ASP A 56 22.83 18.76 -14.65
CA ASP A 56 22.98 17.82 -15.77
C ASP A 56 23.00 16.34 -15.35
N LYS A 57 23.62 16.03 -14.22
CA LYS A 57 23.68 14.64 -13.71
C LYS A 57 22.28 14.14 -13.29
N GLN A 58 21.52 15.00 -12.63
CA GLN A 58 20.13 14.67 -12.22
C GLN A 58 19.24 14.54 -13.43
N THR A 59 19.32 15.46 -14.38
CA THR A 59 18.56 15.38 -15.64
C THR A 59 18.87 14.10 -16.41
N ASN A 60 20.15 13.74 -16.55
CA ASN A 60 20.56 12.51 -17.23
C ASN A 60 20.08 11.27 -16.49
N ALA A 61 20.12 11.26 -15.15
CA ALA A 61 19.62 10.13 -14.34
C ALA A 61 18.09 9.96 -14.50
N LEU A 62 17.33 11.05 -14.46
CA LEU A 62 15.87 11.01 -14.64
C LEU A 62 15.50 10.56 -16.06
N ASN A 63 16.22 11.04 -17.09
CA ASN A 63 16.01 10.60 -18.46
C ASN A 63 16.32 9.12 -18.65
N PHE A 64 17.41 8.62 -18.08
CA PHE A 64 17.74 7.20 -18.08
C PHE A 64 16.63 6.37 -17.43
N ILE A 65 16.14 6.78 -16.26
CA ILE A 65 15.04 6.08 -15.58
C ILE A 65 13.80 6.05 -16.45
N LYS A 66 13.45 7.19 -17.05
CA LYS A 66 12.25 7.32 -17.90
C LYS A 66 12.32 6.45 -19.15
N GLN A 67 13.46 6.43 -19.83
CA GLN A 67 13.63 5.77 -21.12
C GLN A 67 14.00 4.30 -20.98
N ASP A 68 15.04 4.00 -20.19
CA ASP A 68 15.64 2.66 -20.13
C ASP A 68 15.01 1.76 -19.06
N ILE A 69 14.49 2.34 -17.97
CA ILE A 69 13.87 1.54 -16.92
C ILE A 69 12.36 1.49 -17.09
N MET A 70 11.70 2.66 -17.08
CA MET A 70 10.24 2.71 -17.15
C MET A 70 9.72 2.46 -18.56
N GLY A 71 10.47 2.86 -19.60
CA GLY A 71 10.15 2.55 -21.00
C GLY A 71 10.17 1.07 -21.31
N GLU A 72 11.05 0.30 -20.66
CA GLU A 72 11.18 -1.15 -20.89
C GLU A 72 10.30 -2.00 -19.95
N TYR A 73 10.26 -1.63 -18.65
CA TYR A 73 9.57 -2.40 -17.60
C TYR A 73 8.30 -1.73 -17.07
N MET A 74 7.87 -0.62 -17.67
CA MET A 74 6.73 0.21 -17.29
C MET A 74 6.89 0.91 -15.93
N ARG A 75 7.69 0.37 -15.02
CA ARG A 75 7.89 0.89 -13.65
C ARG A 75 9.22 0.42 -13.08
N THR A 76 9.61 0.97 -11.92
CA THR A 76 10.84 0.55 -11.22
C THR A 76 10.81 -0.90 -10.70
N GLY A 77 9.60 -1.48 -10.57
CA GLY A 77 9.40 -2.85 -10.12
C GLY A 77 9.35 -3.05 -8.61
N VAL A 78 9.86 -2.12 -7.80
CA VAL A 78 9.97 -2.28 -6.34
C VAL A 78 8.58 -2.43 -5.70
N GLN A 79 7.67 -1.49 -5.96
CA GLN A 79 6.31 -1.56 -5.42
C GLN A 79 5.54 -2.79 -5.95
N PHE A 80 5.77 -3.15 -7.20
CA PHE A 80 5.16 -4.35 -7.79
C PHE A 80 5.64 -5.63 -7.09
N ALA A 81 6.94 -5.76 -6.78
CA ALA A 81 7.48 -6.90 -6.04
C ALA A 81 6.85 -7.01 -4.64
N ILE A 82 6.68 -5.89 -3.93
CA ILE A 82 6.00 -5.85 -2.64
C ILE A 82 4.54 -6.31 -2.79
N ASN A 83 3.81 -5.76 -3.75
CA ASN A 83 2.41 -6.11 -3.99
C ASN A 83 2.23 -7.59 -4.33
N VAL A 84 3.06 -8.15 -5.20
CA VAL A 84 3.04 -9.58 -5.52
C VAL A 84 3.29 -10.43 -4.27
N THR A 85 4.25 -10.06 -3.45
CA THR A 85 4.57 -10.77 -2.22
C THR A 85 3.39 -10.72 -1.24
N VAL A 86 2.88 -9.54 -0.93
CA VAL A 86 1.83 -9.34 0.08
C VAL A 86 0.50 -9.95 -0.38
N PHE A 87 0.04 -9.60 -1.57
CA PHE A 87 -1.31 -9.95 -1.99
C PHE A 87 -1.40 -11.30 -2.71
N LYS A 88 -0.38 -11.69 -3.49
CA LYS A 88 -0.42 -12.93 -4.25
C LYS A 88 0.20 -14.12 -3.51
N LEU A 89 1.37 -13.93 -2.90
CA LEU A 89 2.07 -15.03 -2.21
C LEU A 89 1.56 -15.22 -0.77
N LEU A 90 1.50 -14.15 0.02
CA LEU A 90 1.05 -14.19 1.41
C LEU A 90 -0.47 -14.17 1.54
N LYS A 91 -1.20 -13.86 0.47
CA LYS A 91 -2.68 -13.78 0.42
C LYS A 91 -3.23 -12.89 1.54
N MET A 92 -2.62 -11.71 1.71
CA MET A 92 -3.08 -10.73 2.69
C MET A 92 -4.19 -9.86 2.10
N ASN A 93 -5.10 -9.41 2.95
CA ASN A 93 -6.08 -8.37 2.66
C ASN A 93 -5.64 -7.06 3.33
N ALA A 94 -5.71 -5.96 2.62
CA ALA A 94 -5.52 -4.61 3.15
C ALA A 94 -6.85 -4.09 3.67
N VAL A 95 -6.93 -3.82 4.98
CA VAL A 95 -8.16 -3.32 5.63
C VAL A 95 -7.88 -1.97 6.26
N TYR A 96 -8.82 -1.04 6.14
CA TYR A 96 -8.71 0.33 6.62
C TYR A 96 -9.64 0.56 7.82
N PRO A 97 -9.13 0.48 9.06
CA PRO A 97 -9.92 0.85 10.24
C PRO A 97 -10.08 2.37 10.33
N VAL A 98 -11.29 2.82 10.62
CA VAL A 98 -11.60 4.24 10.80
C VAL A 98 -12.31 4.48 12.13
N ALA A 99 -11.99 5.60 12.77
CA ALA A 99 -12.58 6.00 14.03
C ALA A 99 -13.77 6.97 13.85
N ILE A 100 -13.73 7.82 12.83
CA ILE A 100 -14.77 8.79 12.51
C ILE A 100 -15.33 8.46 11.12
N GLU A 101 -16.58 8.01 11.10
CA GLU A 101 -17.24 7.47 9.89
C GLU A 101 -17.45 8.52 8.80
N ASP A 102 -17.91 9.72 9.17
CA ASP A 102 -18.29 10.77 8.21
C ASP A 102 -17.08 11.28 7.39
N THR A 103 -15.92 11.34 8.00
CA THR A 103 -14.69 11.85 7.37
C THR A 103 -13.71 10.75 6.99
N LEU A 104 -14.03 9.47 7.28
CA LEU A 104 -13.13 8.32 7.11
C LEU A 104 -11.75 8.56 7.73
N SER A 105 -11.72 9.15 8.94
CA SER A 105 -10.50 9.62 9.56
C SER A 105 -10.24 9.03 10.96
N ASP A 106 -9.05 9.28 11.47
CA ASP A 106 -8.73 9.13 12.89
C ASP A 106 -9.23 10.36 13.70
N LYS A 107 -9.01 10.34 15.02
CA LYS A 107 -9.37 11.45 15.92
C LYS A 107 -8.55 12.72 15.69
N LYS A 108 -7.47 12.66 14.92
CA LYS A 108 -6.61 13.79 14.56
C LYS A 108 -6.94 14.37 13.20
N GLY A 109 -7.91 13.80 12.48
CA GLY A 109 -8.35 14.25 11.16
C GLY A 109 -7.54 13.70 9.98
N HIS A 110 -6.66 12.71 10.20
CA HIS A 110 -5.96 12.05 9.10
C HIS A 110 -6.93 11.10 8.39
N ILE A 111 -7.11 11.26 7.10
CA ILE A 111 -8.00 10.43 6.28
C ILE A 111 -7.34 9.07 6.01
N LEU A 112 -8.05 7.97 6.30
CA LEU A 112 -7.57 6.59 6.17
C LEU A 112 -6.12 6.42 6.67
N PRO A 113 -5.81 6.81 7.92
CA PRO A 113 -4.43 6.93 8.40
C PRO A 113 -3.72 5.59 8.53
N ASP A 114 -4.49 4.54 8.80
CA ASP A 114 -3.99 3.21 9.08
C ASP A 114 -4.40 2.21 8.00
N LEU A 115 -3.48 1.34 7.64
CA LEU A 115 -3.72 0.16 6.83
C LEU A 115 -3.24 -1.06 7.61
N ILE A 116 -4.14 -2.01 7.84
CA ILE A 116 -3.82 -3.26 8.52
C ILE A 116 -3.85 -4.40 7.50
N LEU A 117 -2.74 -5.15 7.43
CA LEU A 117 -2.65 -6.34 6.61
C LEU A 117 -3.10 -7.55 7.41
N LEU A 118 -4.17 -8.19 6.98
CA LEU A 118 -4.72 -9.39 7.57
C LEU A 118 -4.65 -10.57 6.61
N LYS A 119 -4.46 -11.77 7.12
CA LYS A 119 -4.54 -12.98 6.29
C LYS A 119 -5.94 -13.12 5.69
N ALA A 120 -6.02 -13.70 4.48
CA ALA A 120 -7.30 -14.03 3.87
C ALA A 120 -8.12 -14.95 4.82
N GLY A 121 -9.40 -14.61 5.00
CA GLY A 121 -10.29 -15.29 5.95
C GLY A 121 -10.30 -14.70 7.36
N ALA A 122 -9.45 -13.71 7.68
CA ALA A 122 -9.51 -13.00 8.95
C ALA A 122 -10.85 -12.27 9.11
N THR A 123 -11.33 -12.21 10.36
CA THR A 123 -12.64 -11.69 10.72
C THR A 123 -12.57 -10.27 11.28
N VAL A 124 -13.73 -9.64 11.46
CA VAL A 124 -13.87 -8.37 12.20
C VAL A 124 -13.27 -8.46 13.60
N LYS A 125 -13.41 -9.62 14.26
CA LYS A 125 -12.81 -9.85 15.59
C LYS A 125 -11.29 -9.89 15.53
N ASP A 126 -10.71 -10.47 14.49
CA ASP A 126 -9.26 -10.50 14.29
C ASP A 126 -8.71 -9.09 14.05
N LEU A 127 -9.40 -8.27 13.25
CA LEU A 127 -9.06 -6.85 13.09
C LEU A 127 -9.08 -6.10 14.43
N ALA A 128 -10.12 -6.32 15.23
CA ALA A 128 -10.22 -5.69 16.56
C ALA A 128 -9.08 -6.10 17.51
N ASN A 129 -8.66 -7.37 17.45
CA ASN A 129 -7.51 -7.89 18.21
C ASN A 129 -6.19 -7.24 17.79
N GLU A 130 -6.00 -7.05 16.47
CA GLU A 130 -4.79 -6.44 15.92
C GLU A 130 -4.65 -4.97 16.34
N ILE A 131 -5.78 -4.24 16.39
CA ILE A 131 -5.78 -2.85 16.84
C ILE A 131 -5.54 -2.76 18.34
N HIS A 132 -6.33 -3.48 19.13
CA HIS A 132 -6.18 -3.52 20.60
C HIS A 132 -7.02 -4.64 21.21
N THR A 133 -6.43 -5.45 22.08
CA THR A 133 -7.10 -6.58 22.75
C THR A 133 -8.35 -6.18 23.56
N GLY A 134 -8.34 -4.99 24.15
CA GLY A 134 -9.50 -4.43 24.89
C GLY A 134 -10.69 -4.13 23.97
N LEU A 135 -10.43 -3.71 22.74
CA LEU A 135 -11.46 -3.45 21.74
C LEU A 135 -12.18 -4.73 21.32
N SER A 136 -11.43 -5.80 21.12
CA SER A 136 -11.99 -7.12 20.78
C SER A 136 -12.88 -7.70 21.87
N LYS A 137 -12.56 -7.50 23.16
CA LYS A 137 -13.37 -8.01 24.29
C LYS A 137 -14.75 -7.35 24.36
N GLY A 138 -14.84 -6.07 24.00
CA GLY A 138 -16.08 -5.30 24.01
C GLY A 138 -16.77 -5.21 22.65
N LEU A 139 -16.26 -5.88 21.63
CA LEU A 139 -16.74 -5.75 20.26
C LEU A 139 -18.18 -6.25 20.10
N LEU A 140 -19.06 -5.37 19.64
CA LEU A 140 -20.46 -5.68 19.36
C LEU A 140 -20.66 -6.06 17.90
N HIS A 141 -20.18 -5.24 16.99
CA HIS A 141 -20.27 -5.41 15.54
C HIS A 141 -19.30 -4.44 14.85
N ALA A 142 -19.20 -4.54 13.55
CA ALA A 142 -18.57 -3.53 12.71
C ALA A 142 -19.54 -2.95 11.70
N LYS A 143 -19.09 -1.91 11.00
CA LYS A 143 -19.82 -1.29 9.88
C LYS A 143 -18.86 -1.17 8.70
N ASP A 144 -19.24 -1.70 7.54
CA ASP A 144 -18.58 -1.43 6.26
C ASP A 144 -19.06 -0.08 5.74
N LEU A 145 -18.15 0.89 5.68
CA LEU A 145 -18.49 2.27 5.33
C LEU A 145 -18.64 2.49 3.81
N ARG A 146 -18.15 1.58 2.99
CA ARG A 146 -18.34 1.65 1.53
C ARG A 146 -19.76 1.33 1.11
N TYR A 147 -20.39 0.39 1.82
CA TYR A 147 -21.73 -0.10 1.51
C TYR A 147 -22.75 0.24 2.60
N ASN A 148 -22.33 0.90 3.67
CA ASN A 148 -23.16 1.22 4.84
C ASN A 148 -23.83 -0.02 5.46
N LEU A 149 -23.08 -1.12 5.56
CA LEU A 149 -23.60 -2.41 6.03
C LEU A 149 -23.10 -2.71 7.44
N ARG A 150 -23.99 -3.19 8.31
CA ARG A 150 -23.64 -3.74 9.60
C ARG A 150 -23.09 -5.15 9.42
N LEU A 151 -21.89 -5.40 9.97
CA LEU A 151 -21.17 -6.66 9.88
C LEU A 151 -21.09 -7.34 11.26
N PRO A 152 -21.42 -8.63 11.36
CA PRO A 152 -21.22 -9.38 12.60
C PRO A 152 -19.70 -9.60 12.88
N THR A 153 -19.36 -9.90 14.13
CA THR A 153 -17.96 -10.06 14.57
C THR A 153 -17.20 -11.18 13.86
N HIS A 154 -17.89 -12.19 13.35
CA HIS A 154 -17.35 -13.32 12.61
C HIS A 154 -17.32 -13.12 11.08
N TYR A 155 -17.73 -11.96 10.60
CA TYR A 155 -17.68 -11.65 9.16
C TYR A 155 -16.22 -11.66 8.68
N GLN A 156 -15.95 -12.37 7.59
CA GLN A 156 -14.64 -12.44 6.96
C GLN A 156 -14.38 -11.17 6.15
N LEU A 157 -13.34 -10.45 6.54
CA LEU A 157 -12.94 -9.19 5.89
C LEU A 157 -12.35 -9.47 4.50
N ARG A 158 -12.61 -8.54 3.59
CA ARG A 158 -12.13 -8.57 2.21
C ARG A 158 -11.07 -7.51 2.00
N ASP A 159 -10.33 -7.65 0.91
CA ASP A 159 -9.36 -6.64 0.51
C ASP A 159 -10.04 -5.28 0.28
N ARG A 160 -9.41 -4.23 0.79
CA ARG A 160 -9.87 -2.83 0.76
C ARG A 160 -11.16 -2.56 1.52
N ASP A 161 -11.52 -3.37 2.50
CA ASP A 161 -12.64 -3.05 3.40
C ASP A 161 -12.30 -1.82 4.25
N VAL A 162 -13.26 -0.88 4.35
CA VAL A 162 -13.17 0.31 5.20
C VAL A 162 -14.12 0.11 6.37
N ILE A 163 -13.56 -0.10 7.56
CA ILE A 163 -14.27 -0.68 8.69
C ILE A 163 -14.29 0.26 9.90
N SER A 164 -15.49 0.59 10.39
CA SER A 164 -15.69 1.16 11.71
C SER A 164 -16.05 0.06 12.71
N LEU A 165 -15.34 0.00 13.85
CA LEU A 165 -15.58 -0.98 14.92
C LEU A 165 -16.44 -0.38 16.01
N VAL A 166 -17.53 -1.05 16.33
CA VAL A 166 -18.44 -0.65 17.41
C VAL A 166 -18.25 -1.56 18.63
N SER A 167 -17.82 -0.98 19.73
CA SER A 167 -17.55 -1.70 20.97
C SER A 167 -18.36 -1.13 22.13
N ALA A 168 -18.82 -2.01 23.03
CA ALA A 168 -19.49 -1.65 24.29
C ALA A 168 -18.53 -1.06 25.33
N THR A 169 -17.22 -1.13 25.14
CA THR A 169 -16.26 -0.61 26.12
C THR A 169 -16.38 0.90 26.15
N LYS A 170 -17.00 1.43 27.23
CA LYS A 170 -17.07 2.87 27.53
C LYS A 170 -15.67 3.47 27.40
N LYS A 171 -15.59 4.67 26.78
CA LYS A 171 -14.48 5.59 26.94
C LYS A 171 -14.04 5.57 28.40
N ALA A 172 -12.81 5.17 28.68
CA ALA A 172 -12.15 5.63 29.89
C ALA A 172 -12.13 7.15 29.75
N SER A 173 -12.99 7.81 30.52
CA SER A 173 -12.95 9.24 30.72
C SER A 173 -11.67 9.51 31.53
N GLY A 174 -10.72 10.17 30.91
CA GLY A 174 -9.51 10.73 31.44
C GLY A 174 -9.16 11.95 30.62
#